data_7c3c96dda7b015343a5e9af295cf5a02
#
_entry.id   7c3c96dda7b015343a5e9af295cf5a02
#
_cell.length_a   1.000
_cell.length_b   1.000
_cell.length_c   1.000
_cell.angle_alpha   90.00
_cell.angle_beta   90.00
_cell.angle_gamma   90.00
#
_symmetry.space_group_name_H-M   'P 1'
#
loop_
_entity.id
_entity.type
_entity.pdbx_description
1 polymer ?
#
loop_
_entity_poly.entity_id
_entity_poly.type
_entity_poly.pdbx_seq_one_letter_code
_entity_poly.pdbx_strand_id
1 'polypeptide(L)'
;MIFKQFFDEKSSTYTYIIGSEKNKESLIIDSVADNVDEYLDFLNHNKLKLLFALDTHIHADHISGMSLLYEKTGCKLFMGEHTTAEGLTRKLQNNEELRVGDMIVKVIFTPGHTSDSYCFLIDDMLFTGDTLLIGETGRTDFQNGNSESAYNSLFNLSLIHI
;
A
#
# COMPACT_ATOMS: atom_id res chain seq x y z
N MET A 1 -16.08 8.39 4.47
CA MET A 1 -14.98 7.39 4.30
C MET A 1 -14.67 6.75 5.64
N ILE A 2 -14.46 5.43 5.69
CA ILE A 2 -13.99 4.69 6.87
C ILE A 2 -12.47 4.54 6.72
N PHE A 3 -11.71 4.97 7.73
CA PHE A 3 -10.25 4.91 7.73
C PHE A 3 -9.76 4.29 9.04
N LYS A 4 -8.80 3.37 8.93
CA LYS A 4 -8.12 2.78 10.09
C LYS A 4 -6.66 2.56 9.77
N GLN A 5 -5.79 3.05 10.64
CA GLN A 5 -4.36 2.76 10.68
C GLN A 5 -4.09 1.74 11.78
N PHE A 6 -3.30 0.74 11.46
CA PHE A 6 -2.73 -0.23 12.40
C PHE A 6 -1.22 -0.05 12.46
N PHE A 7 -0.60 -0.46 13.54
CA PHE A 7 0.84 -0.40 13.70
C PHE A 7 1.36 -1.74 14.22
N ASP A 8 2.28 -2.35 13.48
CA ASP A 8 3.01 -3.53 13.91
C ASP A 8 4.33 -3.12 14.56
N GLU A 9 4.47 -3.36 15.88
CA GLU A 9 5.66 -2.98 16.65
C GLU A 9 6.91 -3.76 16.24
N LYS A 10 6.76 -5.00 15.73
CA LYS A 10 7.91 -5.87 15.40
C LYS A 10 8.63 -5.39 14.15
N SER A 11 7.88 -5.03 13.12
CA SER A 11 8.41 -4.53 11.83
C SER A 11 8.40 -3.01 11.72
N SER A 12 7.76 -2.30 12.67
CA SER A 12 7.50 -0.86 12.60
C SER A 12 6.66 -0.46 11.40
N THR A 13 5.78 -1.35 10.93
CA THR A 13 4.97 -1.16 9.74
C THR A 13 3.62 -0.55 10.09
N TYR A 14 3.22 0.47 9.32
CA TYR A 14 1.84 0.95 9.30
C TYR A 14 1.05 0.25 8.20
N THR A 15 -0.05 -0.38 8.58
CA THR A 15 -1.07 -0.93 7.66
C THR A 15 -2.29 -0.03 7.66
N TYR A 16 -2.90 0.17 6.51
CA TYR A 16 -4.07 1.04 6.37
C TYR A 16 -5.24 0.28 5.76
N ILE A 17 -6.43 0.40 6.35
CA ILE A 17 -7.69 -0.01 5.74
C ILE A 17 -8.51 1.24 5.42
N ILE A 18 -8.90 1.37 4.15
CA ILE A 18 -9.70 2.47 3.64
C ILE A 18 -10.97 1.90 3.00
N GLY A 19 -12.13 2.36 3.44
CA GLY A 19 -13.42 1.86 3.00
C GLY A 19 -14.43 2.96 2.67
N SER A 20 -15.24 2.70 1.63
CA SER A 20 -16.39 3.51 1.29
C SER A 20 -17.52 3.27 2.29
N GLU A 21 -18.01 4.31 2.93
CA GLU A 21 -19.22 4.22 3.78
C GLU A 21 -20.44 3.85 2.97
N LYS A 22 -20.54 4.36 1.77
CA LYS A 22 -21.68 4.21 0.87
C LYS A 22 -21.77 2.80 0.27
N ASN A 23 -20.66 2.33 -0.29
CA ASN A 23 -20.61 1.07 -1.04
C ASN A 23 -20.20 -0.11 -0.18
N LYS A 24 -19.61 0.14 1.01
CA LYS A 24 -19.04 -0.88 1.90
C LYS A 24 -17.92 -1.70 1.24
N GLU A 25 -17.29 -1.15 0.21
CA GLU A 25 -16.11 -1.69 -0.46
C GLU A 25 -14.85 -1.06 0.12
N SER A 26 -13.77 -1.83 0.25
CA SER A 26 -12.54 -1.39 0.89
C SER A 26 -11.29 -1.94 0.21
N LEU A 27 -10.18 -1.34 0.57
CA LEU A 27 -8.83 -1.82 0.27
C LEU A 27 -7.98 -1.82 1.54
N ILE A 28 -6.89 -2.58 1.51
CA ILE A 28 -5.85 -2.59 2.53
C ILE A 28 -4.49 -2.31 1.89
N ILE A 29 -3.61 -1.57 2.57
CA ILE A 29 -2.27 -1.22 2.11
C ILE A 29 -1.25 -1.70 3.16
N ASP A 30 -0.17 -2.36 2.71
CA ASP A 30 0.99 -2.84 3.47
C ASP A 30 0.58 -3.70 4.67
N SER A 31 -0.08 -4.82 4.38
CA SER A 31 -0.58 -5.73 5.40
C SER A 31 0.51 -6.67 5.93
N VAL A 32 0.57 -6.84 7.25
CA VAL A 32 1.46 -7.79 7.95
C VAL A 32 0.73 -9.11 8.17
N ALA A 33 1.36 -10.24 7.83
CA ALA A 33 0.73 -11.57 7.91
C ALA A 33 0.27 -11.95 9.33
N ASP A 34 1.06 -11.62 10.35
CA ASP A 34 0.76 -11.92 11.75
C ASP A 34 -0.52 -11.22 12.24
N ASN A 35 -0.92 -10.11 11.61
CA ASN A 35 -2.02 -9.26 12.05
C ASN A 35 -3.31 -9.43 11.20
N VAL A 36 -3.34 -10.40 10.28
CA VAL A 36 -4.45 -10.58 9.34
C VAL A 36 -5.80 -10.79 10.05
N ASP A 37 -5.83 -11.50 11.15
CA ASP A 37 -7.08 -11.74 11.89
C ASP A 37 -7.64 -10.43 12.47
N GLU A 38 -6.79 -9.51 12.96
CA GLU A 38 -7.21 -8.17 13.41
C GLU A 38 -7.81 -7.33 12.26
N TYR A 39 -7.22 -7.41 11.07
CA TYR A 39 -7.76 -6.73 9.89
C TYR A 39 -9.13 -7.26 9.50
N LEU A 40 -9.30 -8.59 9.53
CA LEU A 40 -10.58 -9.23 9.24
C LEU A 40 -11.67 -8.88 10.26
N ASP A 41 -11.31 -8.82 11.55
CA ASP A 41 -12.23 -8.39 12.60
C ASP A 41 -12.72 -6.95 12.38
N PHE A 42 -11.81 -6.04 12.03
CA PHE A 42 -12.16 -4.66 11.69
C PHE A 42 -13.09 -4.59 10.46
N LEU A 43 -12.76 -5.32 9.39
CA LEU A 43 -13.58 -5.39 8.18
C LEU A 43 -15.01 -5.90 8.49
N ASN A 44 -15.11 -6.98 9.26
CA ASN A 44 -16.38 -7.59 9.65
C ASN A 44 -17.21 -6.65 10.53
N HIS A 45 -16.60 -6.02 11.54
CA HIS A 45 -17.27 -5.08 12.44
C HIS A 45 -17.90 -3.91 11.68
N ASN A 46 -17.19 -3.38 10.66
CA ASN A 46 -17.64 -2.26 9.84
C ASN A 46 -18.46 -2.69 8.62
N LYS A 47 -18.67 -4.01 8.43
CA LYS A 47 -19.37 -4.61 7.28
C LYS A 47 -18.73 -4.21 5.95
N LEU A 48 -17.40 -4.14 5.92
CA LEU A 48 -16.63 -3.81 4.74
C LEU A 48 -16.29 -5.08 3.94
N LYS A 49 -16.46 -5.01 2.63
CA LYS A 49 -15.99 -6.02 1.69
C LYS A 49 -14.59 -5.61 1.20
N LEU A 50 -13.58 -6.40 1.51
CA LEU A 50 -12.24 -6.18 0.99
C LEU A 50 -12.20 -6.53 -0.51
N LEU A 51 -11.93 -5.54 -1.36
CA LEU A 51 -11.77 -5.74 -2.80
C LEU A 51 -10.32 -5.92 -3.20
N PHE A 52 -9.41 -5.12 -2.61
CA PHE A 52 -8.00 -5.07 -2.98
C PHE A 52 -7.10 -5.12 -1.75
N ALA A 53 -6.03 -5.90 -1.86
CA ALA A 53 -4.86 -5.81 -1.01
C ALA A 53 -3.70 -5.29 -1.88
N LEU A 54 -3.05 -4.23 -1.40
CA LEU A 54 -1.98 -3.51 -2.08
C LEU A 54 -0.74 -3.52 -1.19
N ASP A 55 0.44 -3.78 -1.77
CA ASP A 55 1.70 -3.47 -1.11
C ASP A 55 2.42 -2.38 -1.90
N THR A 56 3.03 -1.44 -1.18
CA THR A 56 3.78 -0.32 -1.76
C THR A 56 5.07 -0.80 -2.42
N HIS A 57 5.70 -1.83 -1.89
CA HIS A 57 6.96 -2.44 -2.37
C HIS A 57 7.12 -3.86 -1.82
N ILE A 58 8.18 -4.56 -2.19
CA ILE A 58 8.55 -5.83 -1.55
C ILE A 58 9.18 -5.53 -0.18
N HIS A 59 8.46 -5.90 0.88
CA HIS A 59 8.91 -5.73 2.25
C HIS A 59 10.00 -6.74 2.64
N ALA A 60 11.05 -6.28 3.33
CA ALA A 60 12.11 -7.13 3.87
C ALA A 60 11.98 -7.34 5.39
N ASP A 61 11.21 -6.50 6.06
CA ASP A 61 11.04 -6.41 7.50
C ASP A 61 9.91 -7.29 8.04
N HIS A 62 8.96 -7.70 7.18
CA HIS A 62 7.87 -8.58 7.53
C HIS A 62 7.39 -9.45 6.36
N ILE A 63 6.57 -10.44 6.68
CA ILE A 63 5.85 -11.23 5.67
C ILE A 63 4.54 -10.51 5.35
N SER A 64 4.32 -10.18 4.06
CA SER A 64 3.07 -9.57 3.62
C SER A 64 1.85 -10.46 3.89
N GLY A 65 0.79 -9.86 4.39
CA GLY A 65 -0.50 -10.52 4.65
C GLY A 65 -1.35 -10.76 3.41
N MET A 66 -0.94 -10.28 2.22
CA MET A 66 -1.75 -10.30 0.99
C MET A 66 -2.27 -11.69 0.65
N SER A 67 -1.43 -12.72 0.68
CA SER A 67 -1.83 -14.09 0.34
C SER A 67 -2.88 -14.65 1.31
N LEU A 68 -2.71 -14.41 2.61
CA LEU A 68 -3.68 -14.84 3.63
C LEU A 68 -5.02 -14.09 3.48
N LEU A 69 -4.97 -12.80 3.17
CA LEU A 69 -6.17 -12.00 2.88
C LEU A 69 -6.90 -12.51 1.65
N TYR A 70 -6.18 -12.88 0.58
CA TYR A 70 -6.77 -13.50 -0.59
C TYR A 70 -7.47 -14.82 -0.25
N GLU A 71 -6.82 -15.70 0.50
CA GLU A 71 -7.41 -16.99 0.90
C GLU A 71 -8.70 -16.82 1.71
N LYS A 72 -8.74 -15.82 2.59
CA LYS A 72 -9.87 -15.59 3.50
C LYS A 72 -11.01 -14.77 2.88
N THR A 73 -10.71 -13.87 1.93
CA THR A 73 -11.70 -12.90 1.42
C THR A 73 -11.96 -12.98 -0.09
N GLY A 74 -11.04 -13.58 -0.85
CA GLY A 74 -11.07 -13.57 -2.30
C GLY A 74 -10.73 -12.19 -2.91
N CYS A 75 -10.10 -11.28 -2.15
CA CYS A 75 -9.70 -9.97 -2.64
C CYS A 75 -8.65 -10.10 -3.76
N LYS A 76 -8.50 -9.06 -4.57
CA LYS A 76 -7.46 -9.02 -5.60
C LYS A 76 -6.16 -8.48 -5.02
N LEU A 77 -5.03 -9.06 -5.45
CA LEU A 77 -3.69 -8.73 -5.00
C LEU A 77 -2.98 -7.88 -6.04
N PHE A 78 -2.51 -6.69 -5.66
CA PHE A 78 -1.85 -5.76 -6.56
C PHE A 78 -0.57 -5.19 -5.97
N MET A 79 0.45 -5.06 -6.82
CA MET A 79 1.66 -4.28 -6.61
C MET A 79 2.01 -3.54 -7.91
N GLY A 80 2.98 -2.65 -7.88
CA GLY A 80 3.46 -1.95 -9.05
C GLY A 80 4.13 -2.86 -10.08
N GLU A 81 4.17 -2.44 -11.34
CA GLU A 81 4.68 -3.26 -12.47
C GLU A 81 6.16 -3.65 -12.35
N HIS A 82 6.95 -2.89 -11.59
CA HIS A 82 8.37 -3.14 -11.39
C HIS A 82 8.67 -4.22 -10.33
N THR A 83 7.65 -4.72 -9.61
CA THR A 83 7.85 -5.76 -8.62
C THR A 83 8.25 -7.11 -9.24
N THR A 84 9.04 -7.88 -8.50
CA THR A 84 9.36 -9.28 -8.83
C THR A 84 8.45 -10.27 -8.08
N ALA A 85 7.51 -9.78 -7.26
CA ALA A 85 6.56 -10.63 -6.54
C ALA A 85 5.68 -11.43 -7.53
N GLU A 86 5.42 -12.69 -7.16
CA GLU A 86 4.56 -13.62 -7.89
C GLU A 86 3.20 -13.79 -7.19
N GLY A 87 2.25 -14.46 -7.85
CA GLY A 87 0.93 -14.73 -7.27
C GLY A 87 -0.02 -13.54 -7.24
N LEU A 88 0.34 -12.41 -7.83
CA LEU A 88 -0.51 -11.22 -7.93
C LEU A 88 -1.65 -11.45 -8.93
N THR A 89 -2.79 -10.81 -8.69
CA THR A 89 -3.90 -10.77 -9.67
C THR A 89 -3.44 -10.07 -10.95
N ARG A 90 -2.75 -8.94 -10.80
CA ARG A 90 -2.01 -8.24 -11.83
C ARG A 90 -1.09 -7.18 -11.24
N LYS A 91 -0.20 -6.63 -12.04
CA LYS A 91 0.66 -5.51 -11.71
C LYS A 91 0.03 -4.19 -12.17
N LEU A 92 0.27 -3.11 -11.39
CA LEU A 92 -0.28 -1.77 -11.63
C LEU A 92 0.73 -0.89 -12.34
N GLN A 93 0.27 -0.11 -13.31
CA GLN A 93 1.11 0.85 -14.02
C GLN A 93 1.17 2.20 -13.31
N ASN A 94 2.24 2.94 -13.55
CA ASN A 94 2.33 4.33 -13.08
C ASN A 94 1.20 5.18 -13.65
N ASN A 95 0.61 6.03 -12.82
CA ASN A 95 -0.57 6.87 -13.11
C ASN A 95 -1.86 6.10 -13.39
N GLU A 96 -1.89 4.79 -13.17
CA GLU A 96 -3.13 4.03 -13.23
C GLU A 96 -4.09 4.44 -12.10
N GLU A 97 -5.39 4.36 -12.37
CA GLU A 97 -6.44 4.60 -11.40
C GLU A 97 -7.24 3.33 -11.13
N LEU A 98 -7.38 2.96 -9.85
CA LEU A 98 -8.26 1.89 -9.39
C LEU A 98 -9.48 2.50 -8.72
N ARG A 99 -10.66 1.90 -8.95
CA ARG A 99 -11.88 2.31 -8.28
C ARG A 99 -12.27 1.34 -7.17
N VAL A 100 -12.53 1.89 -5.98
CA VAL A 100 -13.03 1.16 -4.80
C VAL A 100 -14.24 1.91 -4.26
N GLY A 101 -15.41 1.40 -4.53
CA GLY A 101 -16.66 2.12 -4.24
C GLY A 101 -16.72 3.47 -4.97
N ASP A 102 -16.83 4.53 -4.19
CA ASP A 102 -16.82 5.92 -4.67
C ASP A 102 -15.42 6.58 -4.59
N MET A 103 -14.40 5.84 -4.15
CA MET A 103 -13.02 6.31 -4.06
C MET A 103 -12.21 5.96 -5.32
N ILE A 104 -11.24 6.79 -5.64
CA ILE A 104 -10.24 6.55 -6.69
C ILE A 104 -8.86 6.44 -6.04
N VAL A 105 -8.15 5.36 -6.32
CA VAL A 105 -6.75 5.14 -5.92
C VAL A 105 -5.86 5.43 -7.12
N LYS A 106 -5.06 6.49 -7.04
CA LYS A 106 -4.06 6.81 -8.07
C LYS A 106 -2.73 6.14 -7.69
N VAL A 107 -2.16 5.43 -8.63
CA VAL A 107 -0.89 4.69 -8.49
C VAL A 107 0.27 5.58 -8.95
N ILE A 108 1.29 5.76 -8.11
CA ILE A 108 2.41 6.66 -8.37
C ILE A 108 3.72 5.90 -8.19
N PHE A 109 4.50 5.76 -9.25
CA PHE A 109 5.81 5.12 -9.20
C PHE A 109 6.83 6.03 -8.51
N THR A 110 7.46 5.53 -7.45
CA THR A 110 8.36 6.29 -6.57
C THR A 110 9.60 5.47 -6.20
N PRO A 111 10.42 5.07 -7.18
CA PRO A 111 11.61 4.27 -6.91
C PRO A 111 12.61 5.03 -6.06
N GLY A 112 13.36 4.31 -5.24
CA GLY A 112 14.43 4.91 -4.42
C GLY A 112 14.75 4.11 -3.18
N HIS A 113 13.79 3.88 -2.28
CA HIS A 113 13.95 2.92 -1.18
C HIS A 113 14.16 1.51 -1.74
N THR A 114 13.26 1.09 -2.62
CA THR A 114 13.44 -0.08 -3.50
C THR A 114 13.23 0.32 -4.95
N SER A 115 13.64 -0.54 -5.89
CA SER A 115 13.40 -0.32 -7.32
C SER A 115 11.94 -0.48 -7.73
N ASP A 116 11.11 -1.10 -6.89
CA ASP A 116 9.70 -1.38 -7.11
C ASP A 116 8.76 -0.59 -6.19
N SER A 117 9.24 0.48 -5.55
CA SER A 117 8.43 1.32 -4.65
C SER A 117 7.36 2.12 -5.40
N TYR A 118 6.17 2.13 -4.83
CA TYR A 118 5.01 2.90 -5.29
C TYR A 118 4.33 3.60 -4.12
N CYS A 119 3.74 4.76 -4.38
CA CYS A 119 2.81 5.43 -3.48
C CYS A 119 1.39 5.31 -4.02
N PHE A 120 0.41 5.38 -3.12
CA PHE A 120 -1.01 5.39 -3.48
C PHE A 120 -1.66 6.68 -2.98
N LEU A 121 -2.28 7.45 -3.89
CA LEU A 121 -3.03 8.65 -3.54
C LEU A 121 -4.53 8.34 -3.57
N ILE A 122 -5.21 8.59 -2.46
CA ILE A 122 -6.66 8.40 -2.29
C ILE A 122 -7.24 9.67 -1.70
N ASP A 123 -8.05 10.38 -2.47
CA ASP A 123 -8.53 11.73 -2.14
C ASP A 123 -7.34 12.67 -1.82
N ASP A 124 -7.21 13.15 -0.59
CA ASP A 124 -6.13 14.02 -0.10
C ASP A 124 -5.08 13.26 0.75
N MET A 125 -5.16 11.92 0.81
CA MET A 125 -4.23 11.07 1.56
C MET A 125 -3.23 10.38 0.63
N LEU A 126 -1.94 10.54 0.93
CA LEU A 126 -0.86 9.86 0.24
C LEU A 126 -0.25 8.77 1.14
N PHE A 127 -0.32 7.53 0.68
CA PHE A 127 0.28 6.36 1.33
C PHE A 127 1.65 6.11 0.70
N THR A 128 2.69 6.40 1.42
CA THR A 128 4.05 6.55 0.88
C THR A 128 4.93 5.31 1.05
N GLY A 129 4.49 4.32 1.84
CA GLY A 129 5.39 3.26 2.26
C GLY A 129 6.71 3.86 2.77
N ASP A 130 7.83 3.24 2.40
CA ASP A 130 9.15 3.70 2.81
C ASP A 130 9.76 4.76 1.87
N THR A 131 9.00 5.29 0.91
CA THR A 131 9.45 6.43 0.11
C THR A 131 9.61 7.68 0.96
N LEU A 132 8.65 7.94 1.87
CA LEU A 132 8.67 9.09 2.78
C LEU A 132 8.13 8.66 4.15
N LEU A 133 8.95 8.87 5.19
CA LEU A 133 8.63 8.58 6.58
C LEU A 133 8.43 9.88 7.36
N ILE A 134 8.03 9.79 8.63
CA ILE A 134 7.87 10.96 9.50
C ILE A 134 9.26 11.51 9.88
N GLY A 135 9.64 12.62 9.26
CA GLY A 135 10.91 13.29 9.53
C GLY A 135 12.12 12.72 8.79
N GLU A 136 11.96 11.66 7.98
CA GLU A 136 13.04 11.00 7.23
C GLU A 136 12.52 10.29 5.99
N THR A 137 13.39 9.57 5.30
CA THR A 137 13.06 8.71 4.15
C THR A 137 13.53 7.29 4.40
N GLY A 138 12.97 6.33 3.71
CA GLY A 138 13.51 4.97 3.68
C GLY A 138 14.97 4.96 3.20
N ARG A 139 15.75 4.00 3.69
CA ARG A 139 17.14 3.79 3.27
C ARG A 139 17.20 3.46 1.77
N THR A 140 18.33 3.78 1.14
CA THR A 140 18.52 3.60 -0.30
C THR A 140 19.71 2.70 -0.66
N ASP A 141 20.29 2.03 0.33
CA ASP A 141 21.47 1.19 0.21
C ASP A 141 21.16 -0.32 0.28
N PHE A 142 19.86 -0.69 0.14
CA PHE A 142 19.37 -2.07 0.19
C PHE A 142 18.30 -2.31 -0.90
N GLN A 143 17.98 -3.57 -1.24
CA GLN A 143 16.92 -3.99 -2.17
C GLN A 143 16.90 -3.21 -3.52
N ASN A 144 18.05 -3.03 -4.13
CA ASN A 144 18.21 -2.22 -5.35
C ASN A 144 17.75 -0.75 -5.17
N GLY A 145 17.90 -0.22 -3.96
CA GLY A 145 17.67 1.19 -3.66
C GLY A 145 18.64 2.10 -4.43
N ASN A 146 18.23 3.37 -4.60
CA ASN A 146 19.02 4.36 -5.32
C ASN A 146 18.70 5.76 -4.80
N SER A 147 19.71 6.46 -4.27
CA SER A 147 19.52 7.77 -3.63
C SER A 147 19.09 8.87 -4.61
N GLU A 148 19.56 8.83 -5.86
CA GLU A 148 19.15 9.80 -6.88
C GLU A 148 17.69 9.59 -7.28
N SER A 149 17.27 8.32 -7.43
CA SER A 149 15.88 7.98 -7.69
C SER A 149 14.98 8.40 -6.52
N ALA A 150 15.41 8.18 -5.27
CA ALA A 150 14.68 8.60 -4.08
C ALA A 150 14.49 10.13 -4.04
N TYR A 151 15.56 10.88 -4.31
CA TYR A 151 15.49 12.34 -4.41
C TYR A 151 14.48 12.80 -5.46
N ASN A 152 14.54 12.22 -6.67
CA ASN A 152 13.63 12.56 -7.75
C ASN A 152 12.17 12.20 -7.42
N SER A 153 11.94 11.04 -6.80
CA SER A 153 10.61 10.61 -6.35
C SER A 153 10.03 11.57 -5.32
N LEU A 154 10.80 11.97 -4.32
CA LEU A 154 10.38 12.93 -3.30
C LEU A 154 10.07 14.30 -3.88
N PHE A 155 10.89 14.77 -4.82
CA PHE A 155 10.63 16.05 -5.51
C PHE A 155 9.33 16.01 -6.30
N ASN A 156 9.06 14.92 -7.02
CA ASN A 156 7.81 14.74 -7.76
C ASN A 156 6.61 14.65 -6.83
N LEU A 157 6.73 13.96 -5.69
CA LEU A 157 5.66 13.88 -4.69
C LEU A 157 5.38 15.25 -4.06
N SER A 158 6.42 16.05 -3.79
CA SER A 158 6.23 17.40 -3.23
C SER A 158 5.43 18.31 -4.15
N LEU A 159 5.49 18.09 -5.47
CA LEU A 159 4.70 18.83 -6.44
C LEU A 159 3.22 18.41 -6.48
N ILE A 160 2.89 17.21 -6.00
CA ILE A 160 1.49 16.75 -5.92
C ILE A 160 0.73 17.51 -4.84
N HIS A 161 1.41 17.96 -3.79
CA HIS A 161 0.81 18.68 -2.67
C HIS A 161 0.74 20.20 -2.88
N ILE A 162 1.29 20.69 -3.96
CA ILE A 162 1.24 22.10 -4.35
C ILE A 162 0.05 22.36 -5.27
#